data_35a5558c867a8e3cb7e45e98e4206d9f
#
_entry.id   35a5558c867a8e3cb7e45e98e4206d9f
#
_cell.length_a   1.000
_cell.length_b   1.000
_cell.length_c   1.000
_cell.angle_alpha   90.00
_cell.angle_beta   90.00
_cell.angle_gamma   90.00
#
_symmetry.space_group_name_H-M   'P 1'
#
loop_
_entity.id
_entity.type
_entity.pdbx_description
1 polymer ?
#
loop_
_entity_poly.entity_id
_entity_poly.type
_entity_poly.pdbx_seq_one_letter_code
_entity_poly.pdbx_strand_id
1 'polypeptide(L)' 'MTIKTTLLPTDKAAFIQQHCAEYGCALIEIGVSGNNTAKVTVQGDDENVKRLFNEIGE' A
#
# COMPACT_ATOMS: atom_id res chain seq x y z
N MET A 1 9.27 -3.11 -12.64
CA MET A 1 8.35 -2.24 -11.86
C MET A 1 7.06 -2.98 -11.61
N THR A 2 6.59 -2.95 -10.38
CA THR A 2 5.39 -3.68 -9.97
C THR A 2 4.30 -2.69 -9.58
N ILE A 3 3.07 -2.98 -10.01
CA ILE A 3 1.87 -2.27 -9.55
C ILE A 3 1.05 -3.29 -8.78
N LYS A 4 0.75 -3.00 -7.52
CA LYS A 4 -0.02 -3.90 -6.67
C LYS A 4 -1.25 -3.19 -6.13
N THR A 5 -2.41 -3.82 -6.32
CA THR A 5 -3.69 -3.34 -5.79
C THR A 5 -4.19 -4.34 -4.77
N THR A 6 -4.58 -3.87 -3.60
CA THR A 6 -5.06 -4.75 -2.55
C THR A 6 -6.06 -4.02 -1.64
N LEU A 7 -6.87 -4.80 -0.94
CA LEU A 7 -7.77 -4.27 0.07
C LEU A 7 -7.11 -4.44 1.44
N LEU A 8 -7.04 -3.36 2.19
CA LEU A 8 -6.39 -3.34 3.49
C LEU A 8 -7.30 -2.72 4.54
N PRO A 9 -7.16 -3.12 5.82
CA PRO A 9 -7.79 -2.37 6.90
C PRO A 9 -7.34 -0.91 6.85
N THR A 10 -8.20 0.00 7.30
CA THR A 10 -7.92 1.44 7.18
C THR A 10 -6.64 1.86 7.87
N ASP A 11 -6.27 1.24 8.99
CA ASP A 11 -5.05 1.56 9.69
C ASP A 11 -3.80 1.16 8.87
N LYS A 12 -3.84 0.02 8.19
CA LYS A 12 -2.76 -0.39 7.30
C LYS A 12 -2.69 0.49 6.05
N ALA A 13 -3.86 0.88 5.52
CA ALA A 13 -3.91 1.80 4.39
C ALA A 13 -3.30 3.15 4.76
N ALA A 14 -3.55 3.63 5.97
CA ALA A 14 -2.96 4.87 6.45
C ALA A 14 -1.44 4.76 6.54
N PHE A 15 -0.92 3.62 6.98
CA PHE A 15 0.52 3.38 7.00
C PHE A 15 1.10 3.50 5.60
N ILE A 16 0.46 2.85 4.61
CA ILE A 16 0.90 2.93 3.22
C ILE A 16 0.92 4.38 2.75
N GLN A 17 -0.16 5.12 3.01
CA GLN A 17 -0.28 6.51 2.59
C GLN A 17 0.84 7.38 3.16
N GLN A 18 1.23 7.13 4.41
CA GLN A 18 2.22 7.95 5.10
C GLN A 18 3.66 7.53 4.78
N HIS A 19 3.88 6.25 4.51
CA HIS A 19 5.24 5.70 4.48
C HIS A 19 5.67 5.08 3.15
N CYS A 20 4.77 4.96 2.16
CA CYS A 20 5.15 4.29 0.91
C CYS A 20 6.37 4.94 0.24
N ALA A 21 6.49 6.25 0.32
CA ALA A 21 7.62 6.95 -0.28
C ALA A 21 8.95 6.59 0.39
N GLU A 22 8.92 6.28 1.68
CA GLU A 22 10.11 5.86 2.42
C GLU A 22 10.63 4.51 1.96
N TYR A 23 9.76 3.71 1.33
CA TYR A 23 10.11 2.41 0.79
C TYR A 23 10.37 2.46 -0.71
N GLY A 24 10.46 3.67 -1.27
CA GLY A 24 10.69 3.82 -2.70
C GLY A 24 9.49 3.51 -3.57
N CYS A 25 8.29 3.57 -3.00
CA CYS A 25 7.05 3.29 -3.73
C CYS A 25 6.25 4.55 -3.93
N ALA A 26 5.40 4.55 -4.96
CA ALA A 26 4.47 5.63 -5.23
C ALA A 26 3.05 5.17 -4.95
N LEU A 27 2.27 5.99 -4.27
CA LEU A 27 0.86 5.72 -4.05
C LEU A 27 0.08 6.21 -5.27
N ILE A 28 -0.52 5.26 -5.99
CA ILE A 28 -1.26 5.58 -7.21
C ILE A 28 -2.71 5.91 -6.88
N GLU A 29 -3.32 5.10 -5.99
CA GLU A 29 -4.72 5.27 -5.66
C GLU A 29 -4.97 4.79 -4.24
N ILE A 30 -5.84 5.50 -3.54
CA ILE A 30 -6.34 5.05 -2.24
C ILE A 30 -7.79 5.50 -2.13
N GLY A 31 -8.67 4.60 -1.71
CA GLY A 31 -10.08 4.90 -1.58
C GLY A 31 -10.78 3.95 -0.63
N VAL A 32 -11.84 4.42 -0.02
CA VAL A 32 -12.64 3.60 0.91
C VAL A 32 -13.37 2.52 0.10
N SER A 33 -13.32 1.29 0.60
CA SER A 33 -13.99 0.16 -0.04
C SER A 33 -14.63 -0.71 1.03
N GLY A 34 -15.75 -0.28 1.56
CA GLY A 34 -16.47 -0.99 2.62
C GLY A 34 -16.14 -0.47 4.00
N ASN A 35 -16.57 -1.20 5.03
CA ASN A 35 -16.39 -0.79 6.42
C ASN A 35 -14.96 -1.12 6.85
N ASN A 36 -14.23 -0.10 7.29
CA ASN A 36 -12.88 -0.25 7.83
C ASN A 36 -11.89 -0.87 6.83
N THR A 37 -12.19 -0.73 5.53
CA THR A 37 -11.34 -1.28 4.47
C THR A 37 -11.10 -0.21 3.41
N ALA A 38 -9.89 -0.19 2.86
CA ALA A 38 -9.55 0.72 1.78
C ALA A 38 -8.86 -0.05 0.65
N LYS A 39 -9.14 0.36 -0.58
CA LYS A 39 -8.47 -0.16 -1.75
C LYS A 39 -7.24 0.70 -2.00
N VAL A 40 -6.08 0.06 -2.06
CA VAL A 40 -4.80 0.75 -2.19
C VAL A 40 -4.06 0.21 -3.40
N THR A 41 -3.54 1.10 -4.23
CA THR A 41 -2.68 0.74 -5.36
C THR A 41 -1.35 1.45 -5.21
N VAL A 42 -0.27 0.66 -5.19
CA VAL A 42 1.08 1.20 -5.10
C VAL A 42 1.91 0.71 -6.27
N GLN A 43 2.94 1.47 -6.62
CA GLN A 43 3.85 1.17 -7.71
C GLN A 43 5.28 1.37 -7.24
N GLY A 44 6.18 0.46 -7.64
CA GLY A 44 7.58 0.56 -7.30
C GLY A 44 8.34 -0.67 -7.76
N ASP A 45 9.63 -0.73 -7.42
CA ASP A 45 10.42 -1.93 -7.68
C ASP A 45 9.87 -3.10 -6.86
N ASP A 46 9.97 -4.31 -7.43
CA ASP A 46 9.43 -5.51 -6.79
C ASP A 46 9.87 -5.65 -5.34
N GLU A 47 11.15 -5.46 -5.07
CA GLU A 47 11.68 -5.59 -3.72
C GLU A 47 11.12 -4.53 -2.78
N ASN A 48 10.96 -3.32 -3.27
CA ASN A 48 10.43 -2.22 -2.47
C ASN A 48 8.97 -2.47 -2.12
N VAL A 49 8.18 -2.92 -3.08
CA VAL A 49 6.77 -3.25 -2.85
C VAL A 49 6.65 -4.41 -1.85
N LYS A 50 7.49 -5.43 -2.01
CA LYS A 50 7.50 -6.56 -1.07
C LYS A 50 7.83 -6.13 0.35
N ARG A 51 8.84 -5.25 0.51
CA ARG A 51 9.22 -4.77 1.84
C ARG A 51 8.09 -3.97 2.48
N LEU A 52 7.44 -3.12 1.69
CA LEU A 52 6.35 -2.31 2.19
C LEU A 52 5.21 -3.18 2.71
N PHE A 53 4.76 -4.15 1.91
CA PHE A 53 3.66 -5.01 2.32
C PHE A 53 4.07 -5.99 3.43
N ASN A 54 5.32 -6.42 3.44
CA ASN A 54 5.82 -7.26 4.51
C ASN A 54 5.79 -6.54 5.86
N GLU A 55 6.09 -5.26 5.86
CA GLU A 55 6.10 -4.44 7.08
C GLU A 55 4.72 -4.36 7.72
N ILE A 56 3.67 -4.34 6.92
CA ILE A 56 2.31 -4.27 7.44
C ILE A 56 1.68 -5.66 7.64
N GLY A 57 2.44 -6.72 7.38
CA GLY A 57 1.97 -8.08 7.60
C GLY A 57 1.09 -8.63 6.48
N GLU A 58 1.23 -8.09 5.28
CA GLU A 58 0.48 -8.56 4.10
C GLU A 58 1.39 -9.26 3.06
#